data_d25445b77b9126937a8e9ab7ba75f6e5
#
_entry.id   d25445b77b9126937a8e9ab7ba75f6e5
#
_cell.length_a   1.000
_cell.length_b   1.000
_cell.length_c   1.000
_cell.angle_alpha   90.00
_cell.angle_beta   90.00
_cell.angle_gamma   90.00
#
_symmetry.space_group_name_H-M   'P 1'
#
loop_
_entity.id
_entity.type
_entity.pdbx_description
1 polymer ?
#
loop_
_entity_poly.entity_id
_entity_poly.type
_entity_poly.pdbx_seq_one_letter_code
_entity_poly.pdbx_strand_id
1 'polypeptide(L)'
;MRLGDKKLAFSGVWESPWRLLIAGSLADITESTLVTDVSDPSKVEDTEWIKPGMVSWIYWAYNHGSQDYQIVKEYIDLAVKMKWPYDLIDWEWDVMRNGGNIQDAVKYALSQGVKPLVWYTSSTNWIGPGPLFRLNKKADREKEYKWLSYMGVAGIKVDFFSGDSVSTMNY
;
A
#
# COMPACT_ATOMS: atom_id res chain seq x y z
N MET A 1 -10.93 18.97 4.66
CA MET A 1 -10.57 19.82 5.81
C MET A 1 -11.46 19.42 6.97
N ARG A 2 -10.89 18.95 8.10
CA ARG A 2 -11.71 18.63 9.28
C ARG A 2 -12.21 19.91 9.96
N LEU A 3 -13.41 19.85 10.51
CA LEU A 3 -13.89 20.89 11.44
C LEU A 3 -12.88 21.02 12.59
N GLY A 4 -12.24 22.19 12.69
CA GLY A 4 -11.22 22.46 13.71
C GLY A 4 -9.80 22.61 13.21
N ASP A 5 -9.53 22.37 11.92
CA ASP A 5 -8.22 22.73 11.34
C ASP A 5 -7.98 24.22 11.47
N LYS A 6 -6.72 24.60 11.79
CA LYS A 6 -6.34 26.01 11.85
C LYS A 6 -6.56 26.66 10.49
N LYS A 7 -6.92 27.95 10.50
CA LYS A 7 -7.06 28.73 9.27
C LYS A 7 -5.79 28.60 8.44
N LEU A 8 -5.94 28.16 7.19
CA LEU A 8 -4.86 28.13 6.24
C LEU A 8 -4.56 29.58 5.80
N ALA A 9 -3.30 29.98 5.88
CA ALA A 9 -2.84 31.25 5.37
C ALA A 9 -2.02 30.99 4.11
N PHE A 10 -2.39 31.65 3.02
CA PHE A 10 -1.69 31.54 1.74
C PHE A 10 -1.10 32.91 1.39
N SER A 11 0.11 32.91 0.83
CA SER A 11 0.75 34.10 0.25
C SER A 11 1.07 33.78 -1.21
N GLY A 12 0.68 34.67 -2.11
CA GLY A 12 0.94 34.52 -3.55
C GLY A 12 -0.17 33.80 -4.31
N VAL A 13 0.16 33.37 -5.53
CA VAL A 13 -0.76 32.55 -6.35
C VAL A 13 -0.85 31.14 -5.78
N TRP A 14 -2.06 30.66 -5.62
CA TRP A 14 -2.32 29.34 -5.06
C TRP A 14 -3.39 28.63 -5.86
N GLU A 15 -3.18 27.35 -6.11
CA GLU A 15 -4.14 26.45 -6.74
C GLU A 15 -4.62 25.40 -5.72
N SER A 16 -5.94 25.20 -5.63
CA SER A 16 -6.50 24.13 -4.83
C SER A 16 -6.48 22.82 -5.61
N PRO A 17 -6.37 21.67 -4.94
CA PRO A 17 -6.68 20.42 -5.60
C PRO A 17 -8.15 20.39 -6.03
N TRP A 18 -8.45 19.61 -7.07
CA TRP A 18 -9.81 19.37 -7.50
C TRP A 18 -10.65 18.77 -6.35
N ARG A 19 -11.87 19.29 -6.21
CA ARG A 19 -12.88 18.70 -5.35
C ARG A 19 -14.06 18.33 -6.21
N LEU A 20 -14.45 17.07 -6.17
CA LEU A 20 -15.48 16.52 -7.02
C LEU A 20 -16.72 16.19 -6.20
N LEU A 21 -17.87 16.46 -6.78
CA LEU A 21 -19.16 16.01 -6.28
C LEU A 21 -19.88 15.29 -7.40
N ILE A 22 -20.16 14.00 -7.18
CA ILE A 22 -20.91 13.17 -8.12
C ILE A 22 -22.26 12.88 -7.47
N ALA A 23 -23.34 13.26 -8.14
CA ALA A 23 -24.71 13.03 -7.68
C ALA A 23 -25.53 12.43 -8.82
N GLY A 24 -26.26 11.37 -8.53
CA GLY A 24 -27.05 10.65 -9.53
C GLY A 24 -27.59 9.34 -8.98
N SER A 25 -28.05 8.47 -9.85
CA SER A 25 -28.39 7.09 -9.51
C SER A 25 -27.12 6.30 -9.14
N LEU A 26 -27.29 5.10 -8.57
CA LEU A 26 -26.17 4.22 -8.26
C LEU A 26 -25.33 3.91 -9.52
N ALA A 27 -25.97 3.72 -10.66
CA ALA A 27 -25.29 3.50 -11.92
C ALA A 27 -24.44 4.72 -12.33
N ASP A 28 -25.00 5.93 -12.29
CA ASP A 28 -24.30 7.16 -12.63
C ASP A 28 -23.03 7.35 -11.77
N ILE A 29 -23.13 7.07 -10.47
CA ILE A 29 -22.01 7.22 -9.55
C ILE A 29 -20.93 6.14 -9.82
N THR A 30 -21.37 4.91 -10.06
CA THR A 30 -20.45 3.77 -10.25
C THR A 30 -19.72 3.84 -11.59
N GLU A 31 -20.37 4.31 -12.64
CA GLU A 31 -19.82 4.41 -13.98
C GLU A 31 -19.09 5.72 -14.26
N SER A 32 -19.17 6.69 -13.35
CA SER A 32 -18.55 8.00 -13.53
C SER A 32 -17.02 7.92 -13.64
N THR A 33 -16.49 8.47 -14.72
CA THR A 33 -15.05 8.63 -14.95
C THR A 33 -14.51 9.99 -14.50
N LEU A 34 -15.36 10.84 -13.90
CA LEU A 34 -15.04 12.22 -13.58
C LEU A 34 -13.74 12.38 -12.78
N VAL A 35 -13.45 11.45 -11.86
CA VAL A 35 -12.21 11.50 -11.05
C VAL A 35 -10.99 11.33 -11.93
N THR A 36 -11.02 10.42 -12.89
CA THR A 36 -9.91 10.18 -13.81
C THR A 36 -9.79 11.26 -14.88
N ASP A 37 -10.93 11.83 -15.33
CA ASP A 37 -10.98 12.84 -16.37
C ASP A 37 -10.33 14.17 -15.96
N VAL A 38 -10.37 14.51 -14.66
CA VAL A 38 -9.74 15.72 -14.12
C VAL A 38 -8.38 15.47 -13.46
N SER A 39 -7.93 14.22 -13.45
CA SER A 39 -6.61 13.88 -12.93
C SER A 39 -5.51 14.17 -13.95
N ASP A 40 -4.34 14.52 -13.46
CA ASP A 40 -3.17 14.61 -14.34
C ASP A 40 -2.94 13.29 -15.07
N PRO A 41 -2.50 13.32 -16.33
CA PRO A 41 -2.16 12.09 -17.04
C PRO A 41 -1.06 11.33 -16.34
N SER A 42 -1.07 10.00 -16.48
CA SER A 42 -0.01 9.15 -15.93
C SER A 42 1.35 9.58 -16.46
N LYS A 43 2.33 9.67 -15.54
CA LYS A 43 3.74 9.86 -15.88
C LYS A 43 4.51 8.55 -16.05
N VAL A 44 3.82 7.42 -15.88
CA VAL A 44 4.39 6.09 -16.04
C VAL A 44 4.17 5.68 -17.49
N GLU A 45 5.24 5.62 -18.27
CA GLU A 45 5.20 5.30 -19.70
C GLU A 45 5.02 3.80 -19.94
N ASP A 46 5.77 2.97 -19.20
CA ASP A 46 5.65 1.51 -19.28
C ASP A 46 4.78 0.98 -18.14
N THR A 47 3.64 0.42 -18.50
CA THR A 47 2.69 -0.21 -17.56
C THR A 47 2.56 -1.72 -17.79
N GLU A 48 3.35 -2.32 -18.65
CA GLU A 48 3.26 -3.76 -18.97
C GLU A 48 3.57 -4.68 -17.79
N TRP A 49 4.35 -4.17 -16.83
CA TRP A 49 4.66 -4.89 -15.59
C TRP A 49 3.48 -4.96 -14.61
N ILE A 50 2.45 -4.11 -14.76
CA ILE A 50 1.25 -4.12 -13.92
C ILE A 50 0.33 -5.24 -14.42
N LYS A 51 0.27 -6.33 -13.66
CA LYS A 51 -0.59 -7.47 -14.00
C LYS A 51 -1.59 -7.70 -12.86
N PRO A 52 -2.88 -7.70 -13.14
CA PRO A 52 -3.89 -8.09 -12.16
C PRO A 52 -3.74 -9.57 -11.80
N GLY A 53 -4.15 -9.94 -10.59
CA GLY A 53 -4.11 -11.33 -10.16
C GLY A 53 -4.65 -11.52 -8.76
N MET A 54 -4.94 -12.77 -8.43
CA MET A 54 -5.32 -13.14 -7.06
C MET A 54 -4.11 -13.06 -6.15
N VAL A 55 -4.37 -12.77 -4.87
CA VAL A 55 -3.35 -12.65 -3.83
C VAL A 55 -3.74 -13.50 -2.62
N SER A 56 -2.80 -14.28 -2.08
CA SER A 56 -2.96 -14.86 -0.75
C SER A 56 -2.74 -13.76 0.30
N TRP A 57 -3.51 -13.80 1.36
CA TRP A 57 -3.45 -12.76 2.39
C TRP A 57 -3.77 -13.31 3.78
N ILE A 58 -2.79 -13.36 4.63
CA ILE A 58 -2.83 -13.92 5.97
C ILE A 58 -3.89 -13.28 6.88
N TYR A 59 -4.11 -11.98 6.74
CA TYR A 59 -4.94 -11.19 7.65
C TYR A 59 -6.38 -11.70 7.76
N TRP A 60 -7.00 -12.08 6.65
CA TRP A 60 -8.38 -12.52 6.63
C TRP A 60 -8.63 -13.82 7.42
N ALA A 61 -7.68 -14.71 7.42
CA ALA A 61 -7.84 -15.99 8.11
C ALA A 61 -7.33 -15.95 9.55
N TYR A 62 -6.28 -15.18 9.78
CA TYR A 62 -5.55 -15.23 11.05
C TYR A 62 -5.77 -14.00 11.93
N ASN A 63 -6.20 -12.87 11.37
CA ASN A 63 -6.29 -11.56 12.01
C ASN A 63 -5.01 -11.20 12.80
N HIS A 64 -3.87 -11.68 12.33
CA HIS A 64 -2.55 -11.44 12.88
C HIS A 64 -1.65 -10.90 11.78
N GLY A 65 -0.64 -10.15 12.18
CA GLY A 65 0.37 -9.69 11.27
C GLY A 65 1.30 -10.81 10.79
N SER A 66 2.24 -10.41 9.97
CA SER A 66 3.26 -11.30 9.41
C SER A 66 4.47 -11.48 10.35
N GLN A 67 4.23 -11.57 11.66
CA GLN A 67 5.30 -11.76 12.65
C GLN A 67 5.93 -13.15 12.59
N ASP A 68 5.17 -14.14 12.17
CA ASP A 68 5.59 -15.54 12.15
C ASP A 68 5.97 -15.96 10.73
N TYR A 69 7.27 -16.17 10.52
CA TYR A 69 7.81 -16.58 9.23
C TYR A 69 7.20 -17.91 8.73
N GLN A 70 6.95 -18.88 9.63
CA GLN A 70 6.41 -20.17 9.20
C GLN A 70 4.98 -20.02 8.66
N ILE A 71 4.18 -19.20 9.32
CA ILE A 71 2.81 -18.92 8.84
C ILE A 71 2.85 -18.15 7.50
N VAL A 72 3.73 -17.17 7.35
CA VAL A 72 3.90 -16.46 6.06
C VAL A 72 4.26 -17.44 4.95
N LYS A 73 5.14 -18.43 5.22
CA LYS A 73 5.44 -19.50 4.26
C LYS A 73 4.22 -20.32 3.87
N GLU A 74 3.36 -20.68 4.83
CA GLU A 74 2.14 -21.44 4.54
C GLU A 74 1.21 -20.67 3.58
N TYR A 75 1.14 -19.34 3.69
CA TYR A 75 0.37 -18.50 2.78
C TYR A 75 1.01 -18.34 1.40
N ILE A 76 2.33 -18.28 1.33
CA ILE A 76 3.06 -18.36 0.06
C ILE A 76 2.79 -19.72 -0.61
N ASP A 77 2.85 -20.82 0.14
CA ASP A 77 2.56 -22.19 -0.35
C ASP A 77 1.09 -22.32 -0.79
N LEU A 78 0.17 -21.63 -0.12
CA LEU A 78 -1.23 -21.52 -0.54
C LEU A 78 -1.33 -20.85 -1.90
N ALA A 79 -0.64 -19.71 -2.12
CA ALA A 79 -0.60 -19.04 -3.42
C ALA A 79 -0.10 -19.99 -4.52
N VAL A 80 0.97 -20.73 -4.27
CA VAL A 80 1.49 -21.76 -5.19
C VAL A 80 0.44 -22.81 -5.53
N LYS A 81 -0.19 -23.40 -4.49
CA LYS A 81 -1.21 -24.43 -4.64
C LYS A 81 -2.42 -23.94 -5.44
N MET A 82 -2.84 -22.69 -5.21
CA MET A 82 -3.97 -22.06 -5.88
C MET A 82 -3.61 -21.47 -7.24
N LYS A 83 -2.33 -21.46 -7.60
CA LYS A 83 -1.80 -20.80 -8.81
C LYS A 83 -2.07 -19.30 -8.83
N TRP A 84 -2.05 -18.67 -7.66
CA TRP A 84 -2.16 -17.22 -7.52
C TRP A 84 -0.79 -16.57 -7.70
N PRO A 85 -0.71 -15.48 -8.46
CA PRO A 85 0.59 -14.87 -8.78
C PRO A 85 1.20 -14.07 -7.64
N TYR A 86 0.43 -13.73 -6.59
CA TYR A 86 0.85 -12.82 -5.54
C TYR A 86 0.59 -13.37 -4.14
N ASP A 87 1.41 -12.91 -3.20
CA ASP A 87 1.21 -13.05 -1.75
C ASP A 87 1.40 -11.69 -1.08
N LEU A 88 0.49 -11.29 -0.19
CA LEU A 88 0.59 -10.07 0.59
C LEU A 88 1.11 -10.37 2.00
N ILE A 89 2.37 -9.99 2.22
CA ILE A 89 3.00 -9.99 3.53
C ILE A 89 2.52 -8.73 4.27
N ASP A 90 1.60 -8.92 5.20
CA ASP A 90 0.86 -7.85 5.88
C ASP A 90 1.66 -7.28 7.06
N TRP A 91 1.03 -6.47 7.90
CA TRP A 91 1.62 -5.74 9.02
C TRP A 91 2.56 -6.58 9.91
N GLU A 92 3.43 -5.92 10.67
CA GLU A 92 4.39 -6.54 11.59
C GLU A 92 5.47 -7.43 10.92
N TRP A 93 5.61 -7.35 9.60
CA TRP A 93 6.69 -8.04 8.91
C TRP A 93 8.09 -7.54 9.32
N ASP A 94 8.18 -6.31 9.83
CA ASP A 94 9.42 -5.69 10.33
C ASP A 94 9.89 -6.27 11.67
N VAL A 95 9.04 -7.00 12.35
CA VAL A 95 9.34 -7.76 13.56
C VAL A 95 9.19 -9.28 13.37
N MET A 96 9.24 -9.72 12.11
CA MET A 96 9.14 -11.13 11.75
C MET A 96 10.23 -11.97 12.43
N ARG A 97 9.85 -13.16 12.88
CA ARG A 97 10.68 -14.11 13.63
C ARG A 97 10.25 -15.55 13.32
N ASN A 98 10.65 -16.51 14.13
CA ASN A 98 10.33 -17.92 14.00
C ASN A 98 10.94 -18.57 12.75
N GLY A 99 12.25 -18.37 12.60
CA GLY A 99 13.05 -19.05 11.56
C GLY A 99 13.34 -18.22 10.31
N GLY A 100 12.91 -16.95 10.27
CA GLY A 100 13.23 -16.03 9.18
C GLY A 100 12.77 -14.62 9.44
N ASN A 101 13.06 -13.75 8.50
CA ASN A 101 12.71 -12.33 8.45
C ASN A 101 12.08 -11.99 7.10
N ILE A 102 11.75 -10.72 6.88
CA ILE A 102 11.13 -10.28 5.62
C ILE A 102 11.97 -10.62 4.37
N GLN A 103 13.30 -10.53 4.46
CA GLN A 103 14.16 -10.85 3.32
C GLN A 103 14.10 -12.35 2.98
N ASP A 104 14.03 -13.19 4.00
CA ASP A 104 13.87 -14.64 3.84
C ASP A 104 12.50 -14.98 3.25
N ALA A 105 11.44 -14.30 3.68
CA ALA A 105 10.09 -14.49 3.17
C ALA A 105 9.99 -14.08 1.69
N VAL A 106 10.52 -12.90 1.33
CA VAL A 106 10.57 -12.44 -0.06
C VAL A 106 11.37 -13.42 -0.93
N LYS A 107 12.55 -13.84 -0.48
CA LYS A 107 13.36 -14.80 -1.20
C LYS A 107 12.63 -16.14 -1.39
N TYR A 108 11.95 -16.60 -0.37
CA TYR A 108 11.15 -17.82 -0.45
C TYR A 108 10.02 -17.68 -1.48
N ALA A 109 9.22 -16.62 -1.42
CA ALA A 109 8.14 -16.36 -2.37
C ALA A 109 8.65 -16.37 -3.82
N LEU A 110 9.73 -15.64 -4.09
CA LEU A 110 10.35 -15.59 -5.41
C LEU A 110 10.85 -16.96 -5.88
N SER A 111 11.42 -17.76 -4.98
CA SER A 111 11.87 -19.13 -5.30
C SER A 111 10.73 -20.06 -5.68
N GLN A 112 9.51 -19.76 -5.19
CA GLN A 112 8.29 -20.49 -5.51
C GLN A 112 7.54 -19.91 -6.72
N GLY A 113 8.06 -18.86 -7.36
CA GLY A 113 7.40 -18.19 -8.49
C GLY A 113 6.23 -17.27 -8.08
N VAL A 114 6.09 -16.98 -6.79
CA VAL A 114 5.09 -16.05 -6.25
C VAL A 114 5.71 -14.67 -6.10
N LYS A 115 4.99 -13.62 -6.52
CA LYS A 115 5.42 -12.23 -6.42
C LYS A 115 4.97 -11.63 -5.08
N PRO A 116 5.88 -11.29 -4.16
CA PRO A 116 5.50 -10.74 -2.87
C PRO A 116 5.07 -9.29 -2.99
N LEU A 117 3.98 -8.95 -2.31
CA LEU A 117 3.54 -7.60 -1.98
C LEU A 117 3.78 -7.35 -0.50
N VAL A 118 4.10 -6.12 -0.11
CA VAL A 118 4.40 -5.79 1.30
C VAL A 118 3.52 -4.66 1.78
N TRP A 119 2.99 -4.81 2.98
CA TRP A 119 2.10 -3.83 3.59
C TRP A 119 2.85 -2.74 4.35
N TYR A 120 2.29 -1.53 4.32
CA TYR A 120 2.71 -0.38 5.12
C TYR A 120 1.51 0.35 5.71
N THR A 121 1.70 0.94 6.88
CA THR A 121 0.80 2.00 7.33
C THR A 121 1.28 3.36 6.82
N SER A 122 0.33 4.24 6.49
CA SER A 122 0.67 5.63 6.17
C SER A 122 1.24 6.37 7.38
N SER A 123 0.98 5.90 8.59
CA SER A 123 1.36 6.55 9.85
C SER A 123 0.90 8.02 9.94
N THR A 124 -0.19 8.38 9.28
CA THR A 124 -0.73 9.74 9.32
C THR A 124 -1.63 9.98 10.53
N ASN A 125 -2.27 8.94 11.05
CA ASN A 125 -3.11 9.03 12.24
C ASN A 125 -3.08 7.76 13.10
N TRP A 126 -3.14 6.58 12.48
CA TRP A 126 -3.09 5.32 13.20
C TRP A 126 -1.63 4.90 13.42
N ILE A 127 -1.28 4.72 14.68
CA ILE A 127 0.06 4.30 15.13
C ILE A 127 -0.12 3.00 15.90
N GLY A 128 -0.43 1.94 15.17
CA GLY A 128 -0.50 0.58 15.68
C GLY A 128 0.77 -0.21 15.37
N PRO A 129 0.71 -1.54 15.33
CA PRO A 129 1.82 -2.37 14.88
C PRO A 129 2.37 -1.94 13.52
N GLY A 130 3.69 -2.11 13.34
CA GLY A 130 4.43 -1.57 12.22
C GLY A 130 4.31 -2.30 10.89
N PRO A 131 5.09 -1.83 9.92
CA PRO A 131 6.17 -0.84 10.01
C PRO A 131 5.68 0.61 10.11
N LEU A 132 6.27 1.39 10.99
CA LEU A 132 5.85 2.77 11.25
C LEU A 132 6.82 3.78 10.64
N PHE A 133 6.26 4.92 10.17
CA PHE A 133 7.00 6.12 9.74
C PHE A 133 8.03 5.91 8.62
N ARG A 134 7.99 4.79 7.91
CA ARG A 134 8.96 4.49 6.82
C ARG A 134 8.66 5.27 5.55
N LEU A 135 7.40 5.66 5.32
CA LEU A 135 6.97 6.29 4.09
C LEU A 135 6.56 7.77 4.24
N ASN A 136 6.69 8.37 5.42
CA ASN A 136 6.17 9.71 5.68
C ASN A 136 6.94 10.83 5.01
N LYS A 137 8.23 10.66 4.80
CA LYS A 137 9.08 11.64 4.14
C LYS A 137 9.51 11.14 2.76
N LYS A 138 9.55 12.01 1.78
CA LYS A 138 9.94 11.68 0.41
C LYS A 138 11.27 10.92 0.34
N ALA A 139 12.30 11.41 1.04
CA ALA A 139 13.61 10.76 1.05
C ALA A 139 13.59 9.35 1.65
N ASP A 140 12.77 9.15 2.70
CA ASP A 140 12.61 7.84 3.35
C ASP A 140 11.86 6.89 2.40
N ARG A 141 10.79 7.36 1.72
CA ARG A 141 10.08 6.57 0.70
C ARG A 141 11.00 6.13 -0.43
N GLU A 142 11.79 7.04 -0.99
CA GLU A 142 12.72 6.72 -2.09
C GLU A 142 13.75 5.66 -1.67
N LYS A 143 14.25 5.74 -0.45
CA LYS A 143 15.17 4.76 0.11
C LYS A 143 14.49 3.40 0.30
N GLU A 144 13.29 3.41 0.88
CA GLU A 144 12.52 2.20 1.14
C GLU A 144 12.13 1.50 -0.17
N TYR A 145 11.65 2.24 -1.17
CA TYR A 145 11.28 1.67 -2.47
C TYR A 145 12.48 1.06 -3.21
N LYS A 146 13.66 1.70 -3.13
CA LYS A 146 14.89 1.12 -3.68
C LYS A 146 15.25 -0.19 -3.00
N TRP A 147 15.12 -0.26 -1.69
CA TRP A 147 15.39 -1.46 -0.92
C TRP A 147 14.41 -2.59 -1.26
N LEU A 148 13.10 -2.30 -1.32
CA LEU A 148 12.07 -3.25 -1.72
C LEU A 148 12.28 -3.77 -3.14
N SER A 149 12.57 -2.88 -4.08
CA SER A 149 12.85 -3.24 -5.47
C SER A 149 14.08 -4.14 -5.57
N TYR A 150 15.15 -3.83 -4.83
CA TYR A 150 16.37 -4.66 -4.77
C TYR A 150 16.09 -6.07 -4.25
N MET A 151 15.18 -6.22 -3.31
CA MET A 151 14.75 -7.53 -2.80
C MET A 151 13.87 -8.31 -3.78
N GLY A 152 13.27 -7.65 -4.77
CA GLY A 152 12.32 -8.26 -5.70
C GLY A 152 10.87 -8.19 -5.25
N VAL A 153 10.52 -7.28 -4.35
CA VAL A 153 9.12 -6.99 -3.98
C VAL A 153 8.41 -6.39 -5.17
N ALA A 154 7.25 -6.93 -5.52
CA ALA A 154 6.50 -6.57 -6.72
C ALA A 154 5.60 -5.34 -6.53
N GLY A 155 5.26 -5.00 -5.30
CA GLY A 155 4.42 -3.85 -5.00
C GLY A 155 4.18 -3.68 -3.51
N ILE A 156 3.47 -2.61 -3.17
CA ILE A 156 3.12 -2.30 -1.79
C ILE A 156 1.62 -2.04 -1.64
N LYS A 157 1.09 -2.36 -0.47
CA LYS A 157 -0.20 -1.89 0.03
C LYS A 157 0.07 -0.83 1.10
N VAL A 158 -0.45 0.38 0.93
CA VAL A 158 -0.38 1.43 1.96
C VAL A 158 -1.78 1.67 2.51
N ASP A 159 -1.91 1.60 3.83
CA ASP A 159 -3.19 1.60 4.52
C ASP A 159 -3.27 2.70 5.58
N PHE A 160 -4.47 2.86 6.17
CA PHE A 160 -4.76 3.75 7.30
C PHE A 160 -4.50 5.24 7.03
N PHE A 161 -4.87 5.72 5.86
CA PHE A 161 -4.99 7.15 5.63
C PHE A 161 -6.16 7.74 6.41
N SER A 162 -5.94 8.84 7.10
CA SER A 162 -6.91 9.43 8.04
C SER A 162 -7.66 10.59 7.44
N GLY A 163 -8.48 10.33 6.44
CA GLY A 163 -9.28 11.35 5.80
C GLY A 163 -8.42 12.44 5.15
N ASP A 164 -8.87 13.68 5.24
CA ASP A 164 -8.30 14.86 4.57
C ASP A 164 -7.52 15.80 5.49
N SER A 165 -6.94 15.27 6.58
CA SER A 165 -6.09 16.09 7.45
C SER A 165 -4.83 16.57 6.73
N VAL A 166 -4.23 17.67 7.22
CA VAL A 166 -2.99 18.23 6.66
C VAL A 166 -1.87 17.17 6.60
N SER A 167 -1.77 16.32 7.60
CA SER A 167 -0.77 15.23 7.60
C SER A 167 -1.00 14.22 6.49
N THR A 168 -2.25 13.89 6.18
CA THR A 168 -2.60 12.98 5.09
C THR A 168 -2.37 13.62 3.72
N MET A 169 -2.73 14.89 3.57
CA MET A 169 -2.56 15.61 2.30
C MET A 169 -1.09 15.90 1.95
N ASN A 170 -0.23 15.93 2.94
CA ASN A 170 1.22 16.14 2.76
C ASN A 170 2.01 14.83 2.63
N TYR A 171 1.34 13.69 2.72
CA TYR A 171 1.96 12.38 2.54
C TYR A 171 2.35 12.15 1.08
#